data_2955914495afb6eb52404ffa981c6b40
#
_entry.id   2955914495afb6eb52404ffa981c6b40
#
_cell.length_a   1.000
_cell.length_b   1.000
_cell.length_c   1.000
_cell.angle_alpha   90.00
_cell.angle_beta   90.00
_cell.angle_gamma   90.00
#
_symmetry.space_group_name_H-M   'P 1'
#
loop_
_entity.id
_entity.type
_entity.pdbx_description
1 polymer ?
#
loop_
_entity_poly.entity_id
_entity_poly.type
_entity_poly.pdbx_seq_one_letter_code
_entity_poly.pdbx_strand_id
1 'polypeptide(L)'
;PKSIALSNPERYATLFSPVMILLTKVSYPFVWLLSVSTRLLNKLIGLKSEERPMTQEEIKMILHQSSEQGVIDKEETEMIRDVFRFSDKRANELMTHRRDLIILHPDDTQEKVMKTIEEEHYSKYLLVDERKDEIIGVVSVKDIILMIGSKKLFNLREIARPPLFIPESLYANKVLELFKKNKNKFGV
;
A
#
# COMPACT_ATOMS: atom_id res chain seq x y z
N PRO A 1 22.66 -32.37 -23.93
CA PRO A 1 22.56 -33.12 -22.68
C PRO A 1 21.25 -32.85 -21.91
N LYS A 2 20.71 -31.59 -21.87
CA LYS A 2 19.45 -31.28 -21.15
C LYS A 2 18.20 -31.98 -21.72
N SER A 3 18.16 -32.21 -23.05
CA SER A 3 16.99 -32.82 -23.71
C SER A 3 16.83 -34.32 -23.42
N ILE A 4 17.93 -34.99 -23.13
CA ILE A 4 17.93 -36.44 -22.85
C ILE A 4 17.40 -36.71 -21.43
N ALA A 5 17.70 -35.82 -20.48
CA ALA A 5 17.23 -35.96 -19.09
C ALA A 5 15.72 -35.70 -18.94
N LEU A 6 15.11 -34.94 -19.86
CA LEU A 6 13.69 -34.62 -19.85
C LEU A 6 12.79 -35.71 -20.45
N SER A 7 13.35 -36.63 -21.28
CA SER A 7 12.56 -37.67 -21.95
C SER A 7 12.17 -38.86 -21.08
N ASN A 8 12.95 -39.19 -20.03
CA ASN A 8 12.65 -40.30 -19.10
C ASN A 8 13.30 -40.06 -17.72
N PRO A 9 12.82 -39.10 -16.93
CA PRO A 9 13.46 -38.71 -15.67
C PRO A 9 13.50 -39.82 -14.63
N GLU A 10 12.51 -40.70 -14.59
CA GLU A 10 12.41 -41.77 -13.61
C GLU A 10 13.44 -42.88 -13.81
N ARG A 11 13.76 -43.27 -15.04
CA ARG A 11 14.77 -44.30 -15.34
C ARG A 11 16.17 -43.84 -15.01
N TYR A 12 16.49 -42.57 -15.30
CA TYR A 12 17.80 -42.01 -14.95
C TYR A 12 17.95 -41.80 -13.45
N ALA A 13 16.86 -41.36 -12.77
CA ALA A 13 16.86 -41.24 -11.32
C ALA A 13 17.12 -42.56 -10.61
N THR A 14 16.49 -43.67 -11.04
CA THR A 14 16.71 -45.00 -10.45
C THR A 14 18.11 -45.56 -10.75
N LEU A 15 18.67 -45.31 -11.94
CA LEU A 15 19.99 -45.76 -12.32
C LEU A 15 21.10 -45.03 -11.54
N PHE A 16 20.96 -43.72 -11.31
CA PHE A 16 21.94 -42.90 -10.60
C PHE A 16 21.72 -42.88 -9.09
N SER A 17 20.57 -43.32 -8.60
CA SER A 17 20.22 -43.36 -7.17
C SER A 17 21.28 -44.07 -6.31
N PRO A 18 21.76 -45.32 -6.64
CA PRO A 18 22.74 -46.00 -5.80
C PRO A 18 24.09 -45.28 -5.74
N VAL A 19 24.49 -44.64 -6.87
CA VAL A 19 25.74 -43.86 -6.93
C VAL A 19 25.63 -42.62 -6.06
N MET A 20 24.47 -41.92 -6.12
CA MET A 20 24.22 -40.74 -5.30
C MET A 20 24.14 -41.09 -3.81
N ILE A 21 23.51 -42.21 -3.47
CA ILE A 21 23.45 -42.71 -2.07
C ILE A 21 24.86 -43.00 -1.55
N LEU A 22 25.68 -43.66 -2.36
CA LEU A 22 27.07 -43.98 -1.99
C LEU A 22 27.89 -42.70 -1.78
N LEU A 23 27.79 -41.74 -2.72
CA LEU A 23 28.44 -40.43 -2.63
C LEU A 23 27.99 -39.67 -1.36
N THR A 24 26.69 -39.64 -1.10
CA THR A 24 26.14 -39.00 0.10
C THR A 24 26.67 -39.65 1.37
N LYS A 25 26.74 -40.99 1.39
CA LYS A 25 27.23 -41.76 2.56
C LYS A 25 28.72 -41.54 2.84
N VAL A 26 29.52 -41.43 1.78
CA VAL A 26 30.95 -41.13 1.87
C VAL A 26 31.19 -39.66 2.26
N SER A 27 30.39 -38.74 1.73
CA SER A 27 30.52 -37.32 2.02
C SER A 27 29.96 -36.92 3.40
N TYR A 28 29.04 -37.72 3.96
CA TYR A 28 28.36 -37.43 5.22
C TYR A 28 29.31 -37.09 6.38
N PRO A 29 30.38 -37.87 6.67
CA PRO A 29 31.29 -37.56 7.77
C PRO A 29 32.02 -36.23 7.57
N PHE A 30 32.36 -35.87 6.31
CA PHE A 30 33.01 -34.61 6.00
C PHE A 30 32.05 -33.41 6.19
N VAL A 31 30.83 -33.56 5.71
CA VAL A 31 29.78 -32.52 5.89
C VAL A 31 29.45 -32.36 7.37
N TRP A 32 29.36 -33.48 8.12
CA TRP A 32 29.14 -33.44 9.57
C TRP A 32 30.27 -32.70 10.29
N LEU A 33 31.54 -33.04 9.98
CA LEU A 33 32.72 -32.41 10.57
C LEU A 33 32.74 -30.90 10.29
N LEU A 34 32.50 -30.49 9.04
CA LEU A 34 32.41 -29.09 8.65
C LEU A 34 31.27 -28.35 9.36
N SER A 35 30.10 -28.98 9.46
CA SER A 35 28.93 -28.41 10.13
C SER A 35 29.17 -28.23 11.65
N VAL A 36 29.86 -29.17 12.29
CA VAL A 36 30.24 -29.06 13.69
C VAL A 36 31.28 -27.95 13.88
N SER A 37 32.31 -27.91 13.03
CA SER A 37 33.34 -26.87 13.05
C SER A 37 32.73 -25.47 12.88
N THR A 38 31.83 -25.29 11.92
CA THR A 38 31.13 -24.02 11.67
C THR A 38 30.26 -23.61 12.86
N ARG A 39 29.52 -24.57 13.46
CA ARG A 39 28.74 -24.28 14.68
C ARG A 39 29.60 -23.87 15.85
N LEU A 40 30.76 -24.53 16.02
CA LEU A 40 31.71 -24.20 17.08
C LEU A 40 32.29 -22.78 16.88
N LEU A 41 32.71 -22.47 15.66
CA LEU A 41 33.23 -21.18 15.29
C LEU A 41 32.17 -20.08 15.49
N ASN A 42 30.93 -20.29 15.03
CA ASN A 42 29.83 -19.33 15.22
C ASN A 42 29.54 -19.10 16.70
N LYS A 43 29.63 -20.14 17.54
CA LYS A 43 29.45 -20.05 18.99
C LYS A 43 30.61 -19.28 19.67
N LEU A 44 31.83 -19.47 19.22
CA LEU A 44 33.02 -18.77 19.75
C LEU A 44 33.07 -17.31 19.36
N ILE A 45 32.63 -16.99 18.12
CA ILE A 45 32.62 -15.61 17.59
C ILE A 45 31.35 -14.86 18.03
N GLY A 46 30.37 -15.55 18.66
CA GLY A 46 29.11 -14.95 19.08
C GLY A 46 28.19 -14.55 17.93
N LEU A 47 28.47 -15.04 16.72
CA LEU A 47 27.58 -14.84 15.58
C LEU A 47 26.30 -15.65 15.82
N LYS A 48 25.29 -14.99 16.38
CA LYS A 48 23.92 -15.46 16.22
C LYS A 48 23.65 -15.45 14.72
N SER A 49 23.22 -16.58 14.20
CA SER A 49 22.59 -16.65 12.88
C SER A 49 21.29 -15.87 12.97
N GLU A 50 21.39 -14.55 12.97
CA GLU A 50 20.21 -13.72 12.76
C GLU A 50 19.80 -13.99 11.32
N GLU A 51 18.68 -14.67 11.16
CA GLU A 51 17.95 -14.66 9.89
C GLU A 51 17.75 -13.17 9.57
N ARG A 52 18.53 -12.65 8.64
CA ARG A 52 18.37 -11.27 8.21
C ARG A 52 16.94 -11.12 7.72
N PRO A 53 16.15 -10.20 8.29
CA PRO A 53 14.81 -9.99 7.76
C PRO A 53 14.94 -9.67 6.28
N MET A 54 14.11 -10.32 5.47
CA MET A 54 14.08 -10.09 4.03
C MET A 54 13.87 -8.60 3.78
N THR A 55 14.68 -8.05 2.87
CA THR A 55 14.52 -6.68 2.45
C THR A 55 13.38 -6.55 1.46
N GLN A 56 12.84 -5.34 1.30
CA GLN A 56 11.77 -5.08 0.34
C GLN A 56 12.24 -5.35 -1.10
N GLU A 57 13.52 -5.12 -1.39
CA GLU A 57 14.17 -5.43 -2.66
C GLU A 57 14.22 -6.92 -2.95
N GLU A 58 14.52 -7.75 -1.95
CA GLU A 58 14.50 -9.20 -2.09
C GLU A 58 13.10 -9.71 -2.39
N ILE A 59 12.07 -9.15 -1.74
CA ILE A 59 10.66 -9.49 -2.03
C ILE A 59 10.30 -9.11 -3.47
N LYS A 60 10.69 -7.92 -3.93
CA LYS A 60 10.46 -7.46 -5.32
C LYS A 60 11.15 -8.40 -6.34
N MET A 61 12.37 -8.88 -6.02
CA MET A 61 13.09 -9.82 -6.88
C MET A 61 12.39 -11.18 -6.95
N ILE A 62 11.92 -11.73 -5.83
CA ILE A 62 11.17 -12.98 -5.79
C ILE A 62 9.87 -12.87 -6.59
N LEU A 63 9.15 -11.76 -6.45
CA LEU A 63 7.94 -11.49 -7.23
C LEU A 63 8.21 -11.47 -8.74
N HIS A 64 9.31 -10.84 -9.15
CA HIS A 64 9.71 -10.81 -10.55
C HIS A 64 10.00 -12.21 -11.08
N GLN A 65 10.80 -13.01 -10.35
CA GLN A 65 11.11 -14.38 -10.73
C GLN A 65 9.86 -15.27 -10.80
N SER A 66 8.94 -15.11 -9.84
CA SER A 66 7.68 -15.86 -9.81
C SER A 66 6.80 -15.53 -11.01
N SER A 67 6.78 -14.27 -11.44
CA SER A 67 6.07 -13.85 -12.64
C SER A 67 6.70 -14.40 -13.92
N GLU A 68 8.04 -14.42 -14.02
CA GLU A 68 8.74 -15.01 -15.18
C GLU A 68 8.51 -16.53 -15.30
N GLN A 69 8.34 -17.20 -14.16
CA GLN A 69 8.05 -18.64 -14.10
C GLN A 69 6.56 -18.96 -14.31
N GLY A 70 5.69 -17.94 -14.44
CA GLY A 70 4.25 -18.10 -14.62
C GLY A 70 3.51 -18.60 -13.37
N VAL A 71 4.13 -18.50 -12.18
CA VAL A 71 3.51 -18.85 -10.90
C VAL A 71 2.55 -17.76 -10.43
N ILE A 72 2.86 -16.51 -10.77
CA ILE A 72 2.05 -15.32 -10.48
C ILE A 72 1.82 -14.60 -11.81
N ASP A 73 0.58 -14.19 -12.06
CA ASP A 73 0.26 -13.42 -13.26
C ASP A 73 0.91 -12.03 -13.26
N LYS A 74 1.17 -11.51 -14.45
CA LYS A 74 1.79 -10.18 -14.59
C LYS A 74 0.95 -9.09 -13.96
N GLU A 75 -0.37 -9.14 -14.11
CA GLU A 75 -1.32 -8.19 -13.53
C GLU A 75 -1.26 -8.21 -11.99
N GLU A 76 -1.21 -9.40 -11.39
CA GLU A 76 -1.04 -9.57 -9.93
C GLU A 76 0.30 -9.00 -9.45
N THR A 77 1.37 -9.24 -10.21
CA THR A 77 2.71 -8.71 -9.88
C THR A 77 2.72 -7.17 -9.93
N GLU A 78 2.07 -6.56 -10.92
CA GLU A 78 1.93 -5.11 -11.02
C GLU A 78 1.11 -4.54 -9.85
N MET A 79 0.01 -5.19 -9.49
CA MET A 79 -0.82 -4.79 -8.35
C MET A 79 -0.02 -4.81 -7.03
N ILE A 80 0.79 -5.83 -6.80
CA ILE A 80 1.65 -5.91 -5.60
C ILE A 80 2.69 -4.78 -5.60
N ARG A 81 3.30 -4.49 -6.76
CA ARG A 81 4.23 -3.35 -6.90
C ARG A 81 3.56 -2.01 -6.61
N ASP A 82 2.32 -1.83 -7.05
CA ASP A 82 1.57 -0.61 -6.79
C ASP A 82 1.24 -0.43 -5.31
N VAL A 83 0.95 -1.52 -4.60
CA VAL A 83 0.78 -1.50 -3.13
C VAL A 83 2.06 -1.05 -2.42
N PHE A 84 3.23 -1.56 -2.82
CA PHE A 84 4.50 -1.10 -2.26
C PHE A 84 4.72 0.38 -2.55
N ARG A 85 4.54 0.80 -3.81
CA ARG A 85 4.69 2.19 -4.23
C ARG A 85 3.75 3.14 -3.49
N PHE A 86 2.50 2.71 -3.29
CA PHE A 86 1.53 3.45 -2.49
C PHE A 86 1.98 3.59 -1.03
N SER A 87 2.50 2.51 -0.44
CA SER A 87 2.92 2.50 0.96
C SER A 87 4.13 3.40 1.24
N ASP A 88 4.97 3.60 0.23
CA ASP A 88 6.16 4.46 0.31
C ASP A 88 5.82 5.96 0.14
N LYS A 89 4.67 6.29 -0.46
CA LYS A 89 4.22 7.67 -0.68
C LYS A 89 3.78 8.34 0.63
N ARG A 90 3.91 9.67 0.65
CA ARG A 90 3.39 10.53 1.72
C ARG A 90 2.11 11.24 1.30
N ALA A 91 1.39 11.77 2.27
CA ALA A 91 0.13 12.49 2.03
C ALA A 91 0.32 13.66 1.07
N ASN A 92 1.42 14.42 1.18
CA ASN A 92 1.74 15.56 0.30
C ASN A 92 1.91 15.16 -1.18
N GLU A 93 2.26 13.90 -1.48
CA GLU A 93 2.39 13.42 -2.86
C GLU A 93 1.05 13.00 -3.48
N LEU A 94 0.02 12.84 -2.66
CA LEU A 94 -1.30 12.34 -3.07
C LEU A 94 -2.41 13.37 -2.90
N MET A 95 -2.16 14.45 -2.13
CA MET A 95 -3.15 15.48 -1.86
C MET A 95 -3.32 16.43 -3.04
N THR A 96 -4.49 17.05 -3.12
CA THR A 96 -4.72 18.24 -3.93
C THR A 96 -4.15 19.44 -3.19
N HIS A 97 -3.32 20.23 -3.87
CA HIS A 97 -2.74 21.43 -3.26
C HIS A 97 -3.79 22.50 -2.96
N ARG A 98 -3.57 23.29 -1.90
CA ARG A 98 -4.50 24.35 -1.46
C ARG A 98 -4.93 25.28 -2.59
N ARG A 99 -4.05 25.57 -3.53
CA ARG A 99 -4.32 26.46 -4.67
C ARG A 99 -5.33 25.92 -5.67
N ASP A 100 -5.43 24.59 -5.74
CA ASP A 100 -6.26 23.87 -6.69
C ASP A 100 -7.56 23.38 -6.05
N LEU A 101 -7.79 23.73 -4.76
CA LEU A 101 -9.00 23.34 -4.04
C LEU A 101 -10.16 24.26 -4.43
N ILE A 102 -11.27 23.65 -4.78
CA ILE A 102 -12.54 24.35 -4.90
C ILE A 102 -13.18 24.41 -3.52
N ILE A 103 -13.35 25.61 -3.00
CA ILE A 103 -13.88 25.88 -1.66
C ILE A 103 -15.26 26.56 -1.74
N LEU A 104 -16.07 26.37 -0.71
CA LEU A 104 -17.30 27.11 -0.49
C LEU A 104 -17.11 28.09 0.67
N HIS A 105 -17.77 29.22 0.61
CA HIS A 105 -17.78 30.21 1.68
C HIS A 105 -19.07 30.14 2.49
N PRO A 106 -19.03 30.43 3.79
CA PRO A 106 -20.24 30.41 4.63
C PRO A 106 -21.35 31.34 4.18
N ASP A 107 -20.95 32.45 3.52
CA ASP A 107 -21.86 33.51 3.06
C ASP A 107 -22.30 33.29 1.59
N ASP A 108 -21.91 32.17 0.95
CA ASP A 108 -22.31 31.88 -0.42
C ASP A 108 -23.82 31.63 -0.51
N THR A 109 -24.43 32.21 -1.53
CA THR A 109 -25.85 31.99 -1.82
C THR A 109 -26.10 30.58 -2.35
N GLN A 110 -27.33 30.09 -2.17
CA GLN A 110 -27.75 28.81 -2.70
C GLN A 110 -27.44 28.65 -4.20
N GLU A 111 -27.74 29.71 -4.98
CA GLU A 111 -27.53 29.73 -6.44
C GLU A 111 -26.03 29.55 -6.79
N LYS A 112 -25.16 30.29 -6.08
CA LYS A 112 -23.70 30.19 -6.28
C LYS A 112 -23.20 28.82 -5.97
N VAL A 113 -23.64 28.23 -4.84
CA VAL A 113 -23.23 26.86 -4.43
C VAL A 113 -23.69 25.85 -5.44
N MET A 114 -24.93 25.91 -5.91
CA MET A 114 -25.46 25.00 -6.92
C MET A 114 -24.69 25.09 -8.24
N LYS A 115 -24.38 26.31 -8.68
CA LYS A 115 -23.56 26.53 -9.86
C LYS A 115 -22.16 25.90 -9.73
N THR A 116 -21.51 26.13 -8.59
CA THR A 116 -20.19 25.51 -8.32
C THR A 116 -20.26 23.97 -8.36
N ILE A 117 -21.32 23.37 -7.80
CA ILE A 117 -21.51 21.91 -7.84
C ILE A 117 -21.74 21.40 -9.27
N GLU A 118 -22.48 22.16 -10.09
CA GLU A 118 -22.76 21.83 -11.48
C GLU A 118 -21.51 21.95 -12.37
N GLU A 119 -20.62 22.90 -12.09
CA GLU A 119 -19.39 23.11 -12.85
C GLU A 119 -18.29 22.11 -12.45
N GLU A 120 -18.11 21.84 -11.16
CA GLU A 120 -16.94 21.13 -10.61
C GLU A 120 -17.18 19.64 -10.33
N HIS A 121 -18.42 19.21 -10.16
CA HIS A 121 -18.85 17.81 -10.02
C HIS A 121 -18.24 17.04 -8.83
N TYR A 122 -17.73 17.70 -7.80
CA TYR A 122 -17.24 17.04 -6.59
C TYR A 122 -18.38 16.61 -5.67
N SER A 123 -18.20 15.53 -4.93
CA SER A 123 -19.18 15.05 -3.94
C SER A 123 -19.09 15.74 -2.58
N LYS A 124 -17.98 16.41 -2.30
CA LYS A 124 -17.70 17.13 -1.07
C LYS A 124 -16.89 18.37 -1.35
N TYR A 125 -17.15 19.41 -0.58
CA TYR A 125 -16.44 20.67 -0.65
C TYR A 125 -15.95 21.09 0.73
N LEU A 126 -14.82 21.78 0.76
CA LEU A 126 -14.30 22.40 1.96
C LEU A 126 -15.02 23.73 2.19
N LEU A 127 -15.52 23.94 3.41
CA LEU A 127 -16.11 25.19 3.84
C LEU A 127 -15.07 26.02 4.58
N VAL A 128 -14.68 27.16 4.03
CA VAL A 128 -13.61 28.02 4.54
C VAL A 128 -14.11 29.44 4.78
N ASP A 129 -13.76 30.00 5.92
CA ASP A 129 -13.94 31.43 6.21
C ASP A 129 -12.62 32.15 5.91
N GLU A 130 -12.48 32.68 4.69
CA GLU A 130 -11.23 33.35 4.28
C GLU A 130 -10.89 34.57 5.12
N ARG A 131 -11.90 35.25 5.70
CA ARG A 131 -11.66 36.42 6.56
C ARG A 131 -10.91 36.06 7.83
N LYS A 132 -11.06 34.83 8.29
CA LYS A 132 -10.45 34.32 9.50
C LYS A 132 -9.34 33.31 9.21
N ASP A 133 -9.10 32.98 7.94
CA ASP A 133 -8.25 31.85 7.48
C ASP A 133 -8.59 30.54 8.24
N GLU A 134 -9.90 30.31 8.44
CA GLU A 134 -10.40 29.18 9.25
C GLU A 134 -11.15 28.18 8.38
N ILE A 135 -10.75 26.91 8.51
CA ILE A 135 -11.47 25.78 7.91
C ILE A 135 -12.63 25.42 8.85
N ILE A 136 -13.85 25.76 8.45
CA ILE A 136 -15.07 25.48 9.23
C ILE A 136 -15.40 23.99 9.20
N GLY A 137 -15.26 23.35 8.04
CA GLY A 137 -15.60 21.95 7.91
C GLY A 137 -15.67 21.46 6.47
N VAL A 138 -16.23 20.28 6.32
CA VAL A 138 -16.50 19.65 5.03
C VAL A 138 -18.00 19.52 4.83
N VAL A 139 -18.49 19.95 3.69
CA VAL A 139 -19.90 19.91 3.30
C VAL A 139 -20.08 18.88 2.18
N SER A 140 -21.06 18.01 2.32
CA SER A 140 -21.41 17.00 1.30
C SER A 140 -22.52 17.56 0.40
N VAL A 141 -22.40 17.35 -0.91
CA VAL A 141 -23.47 17.70 -1.87
C VAL A 141 -24.81 17.08 -1.49
N LYS A 142 -24.78 15.84 -0.96
CA LYS A 142 -25.99 15.19 -0.45
C LYS A 142 -26.68 16.00 0.65
N ASP A 143 -25.89 16.50 1.62
CA ASP A 143 -26.44 17.26 2.75
C ASP A 143 -26.95 18.63 2.28
N ILE A 144 -26.30 19.25 1.27
CA ILE A 144 -26.77 20.51 0.62
C ILE A 144 -28.14 20.28 -0.05
N ILE A 145 -28.27 19.23 -0.85
CA ILE A 145 -29.53 18.91 -1.55
C ILE A 145 -30.67 18.66 -0.54
N LEU A 146 -30.37 17.91 0.55
CA LEU A 146 -31.36 17.67 1.59
C LEU A 146 -31.78 18.95 2.32
N MET A 147 -30.83 19.88 2.54
CA MET A 147 -31.14 21.20 3.13
C MET A 147 -32.07 22.01 2.22
N ILE A 148 -31.76 22.11 0.94
CA ILE A 148 -32.57 22.79 -0.04
C ILE A 148 -34.00 22.21 -0.09
N GLY A 149 -34.14 20.89 -0.10
CA GLY A 149 -35.40 20.17 -0.12
C GLY A 149 -36.25 20.40 1.16
N SER A 150 -35.62 20.68 2.29
CA SER A 150 -36.30 20.88 3.59
C SER A 150 -36.96 22.26 3.76
N LYS A 151 -36.81 23.17 2.81
CA LYS A 151 -37.31 24.55 2.86
C LYS A 151 -36.81 25.37 4.08
N LYS A 152 -35.74 24.93 4.73
CA LYS A 152 -35.06 25.67 5.79
C LYS A 152 -34.21 26.79 5.19
N LEU A 153 -33.82 27.75 6.05
CA LEU A 153 -32.85 28.78 5.65
C LEU A 153 -31.52 28.07 5.20
N PHE A 154 -31.03 28.54 4.06
CA PHE A 154 -29.79 27.98 3.50
C PHE A 154 -28.61 28.47 4.35
N ASN A 155 -28.00 27.54 5.07
CA ASN A 155 -26.87 27.83 5.96
C ASN A 155 -25.87 26.65 5.95
N LEU A 156 -24.77 26.82 5.25
CA LEU A 156 -23.74 25.77 5.10
C LEU A 156 -23.06 25.38 6.41
N ARG A 157 -23.01 26.28 7.39
CA ARG A 157 -22.42 26.03 8.71
C ARG A 157 -23.15 24.92 9.48
N GLU A 158 -24.49 24.83 9.31
CA GLU A 158 -25.30 23.82 10.02
C GLU A 158 -25.03 22.38 9.54
N ILE A 159 -24.64 22.21 8.30
CA ILE A 159 -24.38 20.91 7.68
C ILE A 159 -22.90 20.59 7.58
N ALA A 160 -22.03 21.54 7.93
CA ALA A 160 -20.59 21.33 7.93
C ALA A 160 -20.19 20.30 9.00
N ARG A 161 -19.40 19.33 8.59
CA ARG A 161 -18.84 18.32 9.49
C ARG A 161 -17.36 18.64 9.77
N PRO A 162 -16.87 18.37 10.97
CA PRO A 162 -15.47 18.63 11.29
C PRO A 162 -14.54 17.89 10.32
N PRO A 163 -13.50 18.54 9.81
CA PRO A 163 -12.55 17.91 8.92
C PRO A 163 -11.65 16.93 9.67
N LEU A 164 -11.15 15.93 8.98
CA LEU A 164 -10.09 15.07 9.48
C LEU A 164 -8.75 15.68 9.06
N PHE A 165 -8.02 16.24 10.02
CA PHE A 165 -6.69 16.78 9.75
C PHE A 165 -5.66 15.67 9.63
N ILE A 166 -4.85 15.73 8.57
CA ILE A 166 -3.83 14.74 8.24
C ILE A 166 -2.51 15.46 8.01
N PRO A 167 -1.45 15.13 8.76
CA PRO A 167 -0.13 15.70 8.51
C PRO A 167 0.38 15.34 7.10
N GLU A 168 0.92 16.30 6.38
CA GLU A 168 1.50 16.12 5.04
C GLU A 168 2.60 15.05 4.98
N SER A 169 3.35 14.90 6.07
CA SER A 169 4.45 13.93 6.18
C SER A 169 3.99 12.50 6.44
N LEU A 170 2.70 12.27 6.69
CA LEU A 170 2.18 10.95 7.03
C LEU A 170 2.20 10.03 5.80
N TYR A 171 2.63 8.78 5.99
CA TYR A 171 2.61 7.78 4.92
C TYR A 171 1.18 7.43 4.47
N ALA A 172 1.00 7.18 3.17
CA ALA A 172 -0.29 6.92 2.54
C ALA A 172 -1.05 5.74 3.15
N ASN A 173 -0.34 4.67 3.53
CA ASN A 173 -0.93 3.52 4.23
C ASN A 173 -1.54 3.93 5.58
N LYS A 174 -0.88 4.85 6.33
CA LYS A 174 -1.40 5.37 7.60
C LYS A 174 -2.59 6.31 7.40
N VAL A 175 -2.58 7.11 6.34
CA VAL A 175 -3.74 7.92 5.93
C VAL A 175 -4.95 7.01 5.68
N LEU A 176 -4.75 5.90 4.96
CA LEU A 176 -5.81 4.92 4.68
C LEU A 176 -6.35 4.27 5.96
N GLU A 177 -5.48 3.93 6.93
CA GLU A 177 -5.88 3.44 8.24
C GLU A 177 -6.75 4.46 9.00
N LEU A 178 -6.35 5.75 8.98
CA LEU A 178 -7.13 6.83 9.59
C LEU A 178 -8.51 6.98 8.95
N PHE A 179 -8.60 6.91 7.62
CA PHE A 179 -9.88 6.96 6.92
C PHE A 179 -10.79 5.79 7.28
N LYS A 180 -10.24 4.58 7.37
CA LYS A 180 -10.98 3.39 7.78
C LYS A 180 -11.48 3.51 9.23
N LYS A 181 -10.60 3.92 10.15
CA LYS A 181 -10.94 4.08 11.58
C LYS A 181 -12.02 5.12 11.82
N ASN A 182 -11.92 6.27 11.15
CA ASN A 182 -12.87 7.38 11.32
C ASN A 182 -14.11 7.27 10.42
N LYS A 183 -14.21 6.20 9.59
CA LYS A 183 -15.27 6.04 8.57
C LYS A 183 -15.40 7.27 7.68
N ASN A 184 -14.33 8.00 7.49
CA ASN A 184 -14.24 9.20 6.67
C ASN A 184 -13.46 8.90 5.39
N LYS A 185 -13.82 9.59 4.31
CA LYS A 185 -13.17 9.46 3.00
C LYS A 185 -12.56 10.79 2.53
N PHE A 186 -12.47 11.76 3.43
CA PHE A 186 -11.98 13.09 3.15
C PHE A 186 -11.12 13.58 4.32
N GLY A 187 -9.94 14.08 4.02
CA GLY A 187 -9.00 14.66 4.98
C GLY A 187 -8.47 15.99 4.48
N VAL A 188 -8.00 16.80 5.39
CA VAL A 188 -7.42 18.13 5.17
C VAL A 188 -6.05 18.20 5.80
#